data_dcd50a23122cebe1c9e387bebc14269c
#
_entry.id   dcd50a23122cebe1c9e387bebc14269c
#
_cell.length_a   1.000
_cell.length_b   1.000
_cell.length_c   1.000
_cell.angle_alpha   90.00
_cell.angle_beta   90.00
_cell.angle_gamma   90.00
#
_symmetry.space_group_name_H-M   'P 1'
#
loop_
_entity.id
_entity.type
_entity.pdbx_description
1 polymer ?
#
loop_
_entity_poly.entity_id
_entity_poly.type
_entity_poly.pdbx_seq_one_letter_code
_entity_poly.pdbx_strand_id
1 'polypeptide(L)'
;EGTGYNEQEENVKWGEDNKLVTSYIECMALMIRTFLVSKGASLSKTELTWFYPISMPPVRVNTISDAWDDVANKYFGISKTKRMTESLAPIRFFFTNNATATNLVNIDIGGGTTDIAFAQEQHLKFVTSFKFAANDLYESSLDQNPHNGIIDTFKPLYHDLLSSDGRLGNLVEVLQKMHR
;
A
#
# COMPACT_ATOMS: atom_id res chain seq x y z
N GLU A 1 -11.71 0.18 36.26
CA GLU A 1 -10.32 0.54 35.87
C GLU A 1 -10.15 0.17 34.41
N GLY A 2 -10.38 1.14 33.51
CA GLY A 2 -10.21 0.96 32.09
C GLY A 2 -8.73 0.89 31.78
N THR A 3 -8.29 -0.27 31.31
CA THR A 3 -7.01 -0.35 30.59
C THR A 3 -7.18 0.46 29.33
N GLY A 4 -6.78 1.74 29.39
CA GLY A 4 -6.64 2.57 28.20
C GLY A 4 -5.60 1.91 27.31
N TYR A 5 -6.04 1.23 26.25
CA TYR A 5 -5.20 0.99 25.11
C TYR A 5 -4.89 2.38 24.55
N ASN A 6 -3.67 2.84 24.76
CA ASN A 6 -3.10 3.89 23.95
C ASN A 6 -2.89 3.26 22.57
N GLU A 7 -3.89 3.37 21.73
CA GLU A 7 -3.77 3.14 20.29
C GLU A 7 -2.97 4.30 19.69
N GLN A 8 -1.69 4.39 20.02
CA GLN A 8 -0.75 4.98 19.10
C GLN A 8 -0.58 3.95 18.00
N GLU A 9 -1.31 4.09 16.90
CA GLU A 9 -0.95 3.43 15.66
C GLU A 9 0.45 3.88 15.27
N GLU A 10 1.42 3.11 15.67
CA GLU A 10 2.74 3.23 15.12
C GLU A 10 2.66 2.77 13.68
N ASN A 11 2.70 3.72 12.77
CA ASN A 11 2.71 3.45 11.34
C ASN A 11 4.01 2.72 10.98
N VAL A 12 3.96 1.40 10.92
CA VAL A 12 5.12 0.53 10.67
C VAL A 12 5.86 0.95 9.38
N LYS A 13 5.16 1.42 8.37
CA LYS A 13 5.74 1.84 7.10
C LYS A 13 6.56 3.14 7.24
N TRP A 14 6.11 4.08 8.06
CA TRP A 14 6.68 5.42 8.17
C TRP A 14 7.26 5.74 9.56
N GLY A 15 6.96 4.90 10.54
CA GLY A 15 7.42 5.07 11.93
C GLY A 15 8.94 4.94 12.08
N GLU A 16 9.46 5.45 13.17
CA GLU A 16 10.90 5.45 13.48
C GLU A 16 11.34 4.25 14.33
N ASP A 17 10.40 3.48 14.89
CA ASP A 17 10.72 2.29 15.68
C ASP A 17 11.16 1.11 14.80
N ASN A 18 12.48 0.97 14.70
CA ASN A 18 13.09 -0.12 13.94
C ASN A 18 12.79 -1.51 14.52
N LYS A 19 12.54 -1.62 15.84
CA LYS A 19 12.21 -2.91 16.46
C LYS A 19 10.82 -3.36 16.03
N LEU A 20 9.86 -2.45 16.04
CA LEU A 20 8.51 -2.72 15.58
C LEU A 20 8.50 -3.14 14.10
N VAL A 21 9.25 -2.42 13.27
CA VAL A 21 9.40 -2.76 11.84
C VAL A 21 9.98 -4.15 11.65
N THR A 22 11.07 -4.45 12.33
CA THR A 22 11.70 -5.78 12.25
C THR A 22 10.77 -6.88 12.73
N SER A 23 10.06 -6.68 13.85
CA SER A 23 9.08 -7.63 14.37
C SER A 23 7.93 -7.85 13.39
N TYR A 24 7.42 -6.80 12.76
CA TYR A 24 6.38 -6.90 11.74
C TYR A 24 6.87 -7.71 10.53
N ILE A 25 8.05 -7.39 10.00
CA ILE A 25 8.68 -8.13 8.88
C ILE A 25 8.89 -9.59 9.24
N GLU A 26 9.34 -9.88 10.46
CA GLU A 26 9.52 -11.23 10.96
C GLU A 26 8.21 -12.02 11.00
N CYS A 27 7.14 -11.44 11.52
CA CYS A 27 5.82 -12.05 11.51
C CYS A 27 5.35 -12.35 10.08
N MET A 28 5.47 -11.40 9.17
CA MET A 28 5.10 -11.58 7.76
C MET A 28 5.93 -12.71 7.11
N ALA A 29 7.23 -12.72 7.33
CA ALA A 29 8.13 -13.74 6.80
C ALA A 29 7.78 -15.15 7.31
N LEU A 30 7.44 -15.29 8.59
CA LEU A 30 7.00 -16.56 9.17
C LEU A 30 5.68 -17.05 8.56
N MET A 31 4.72 -16.15 8.34
CA MET A 31 3.47 -16.49 7.66
C MET A 31 3.72 -16.96 6.22
N ILE A 32 4.53 -16.23 5.46
CA ILE A 32 4.91 -16.56 4.08
C ILE A 32 5.63 -17.92 4.06
N ARG A 33 6.62 -18.11 4.93
CA ARG A 33 7.36 -19.37 5.04
C ARG A 33 6.42 -20.55 5.32
N THR A 34 5.53 -20.40 6.29
CA THR A 34 4.57 -21.45 6.66
C THR A 34 3.70 -21.81 5.49
N PHE A 35 3.19 -20.82 4.77
CA PHE A 35 2.39 -21.05 3.56
C PHE A 35 3.18 -21.76 2.48
N LEU A 36 4.39 -21.32 2.15
CA LEU A 36 5.23 -21.95 1.12
C LEU A 36 5.55 -23.39 1.46
N VAL A 37 5.96 -23.68 2.69
CA VAL A 37 6.25 -25.04 3.14
C VAL A 37 5.00 -25.93 3.06
N SER A 38 3.84 -25.42 3.48
CA SER A 38 2.57 -26.16 3.38
C SER A 38 2.17 -26.52 1.94
N LYS A 39 2.67 -25.75 0.95
CA LYS A 39 2.50 -26.01 -0.49
C LYS A 39 3.62 -26.83 -1.11
N GLY A 40 4.58 -27.30 -0.31
CA GLY A 40 5.72 -28.08 -0.81
C GLY A 40 6.77 -27.25 -1.56
N ALA A 41 6.76 -25.92 -1.42
CA ALA A 41 7.74 -25.07 -2.07
C ALA A 41 9.13 -25.25 -1.46
N SER A 42 10.16 -25.20 -2.30
CA SER A 42 11.56 -25.23 -1.83
C SER A 42 12.01 -23.83 -1.42
N LEU A 43 12.32 -23.64 -0.15
CA LEU A 43 12.78 -22.35 0.35
C LEU A 43 14.11 -21.93 -0.30
N SER A 44 15.00 -22.86 -0.62
CA SER A 44 16.28 -22.57 -1.29
C SER A 44 16.15 -22.10 -2.74
N LYS A 45 14.96 -22.29 -3.34
CA LYS A 45 14.64 -21.83 -4.70
C LYS A 45 13.66 -20.66 -4.68
N THR A 46 13.40 -20.09 -3.50
CA THR A 46 12.50 -18.97 -3.32
C THR A 46 13.29 -17.65 -3.48
N GLU A 47 12.70 -16.71 -4.18
CA GLU A 47 13.16 -15.33 -4.26
C GLU A 47 12.15 -14.45 -3.54
N LEU A 48 12.62 -13.55 -2.68
CA LEU A 48 11.77 -12.58 -1.99
C LEU A 48 11.96 -11.21 -2.62
N THR A 49 10.86 -10.62 -3.05
CA THR A 49 10.82 -9.24 -3.54
C THR A 49 9.81 -8.47 -2.70
N TRP A 50 10.21 -7.33 -2.17
CA TRP A 50 9.33 -6.45 -1.42
C TRP A 50 9.21 -5.08 -2.10
N PHE A 51 8.12 -4.37 -1.79
CA PHE A 51 7.78 -3.13 -2.47
C PHE A 51 7.81 -1.96 -1.50
N TYR A 52 8.14 -0.78 -2.01
CA TYR A 52 8.16 0.46 -1.24
C TYR A 52 7.63 1.63 -2.08
N PRO A 53 6.96 2.62 -1.45
CA PRO A 53 6.50 3.82 -2.16
C PRO A 53 7.69 4.68 -2.56
N ILE A 54 7.58 5.36 -3.70
CA ILE A 54 8.67 6.19 -4.21
C ILE A 54 8.97 7.40 -3.32
N SER A 55 7.97 7.83 -2.54
CA SER A 55 8.09 8.91 -1.56
C SER A 55 8.88 8.54 -0.30
N MET A 56 9.24 7.25 -0.14
CA MET A 56 9.98 6.81 1.04
C MET A 56 11.41 7.32 1.02
N PRO A 57 11.90 7.98 2.10
CA PRO A 57 13.27 8.45 2.19
C PRO A 57 14.28 7.31 2.03
N PRO A 58 15.42 7.55 1.34
CA PRO A 58 16.43 6.51 1.11
C PRO A 58 16.95 5.84 2.39
N VAL A 59 17.10 6.60 3.48
CA VAL A 59 17.49 6.06 4.79
C VAL A 59 16.49 5.02 5.26
N ARG A 60 15.20 5.31 5.15
CA ARG A 60 14.12 4.38 5.55
C ARG A 60 14.09 3.14 4.66
N VAL A 61 14.23 3.31 3.35
CA VAL A 61 14.33 2.20 2.40
C VAL A 61 15.48 1.25 2.79
N ASN A 62 16.63 1.79 3.16
CA ASN A 62 17.78 0.99 3.57
C ASN A 62 17.52 0.25 4.89
N THR A 63 16.97 0.91 5.91
CA THR A 63 16.59 0.27 7.18
C THR A 63 15.64 -0.92 6.96
N ILE A 64 14.62 -0.75 6.13
CA ILE A 64 13.67 -1.82 5.81
C ILE A 64 14.35 -2.91 4.98
N SER A 65 15.26 -2.55 4.07
CA SER A 65 16.03 -3.52 3.29
C SER A 65 16.90 -4.41 4.19
N ASP A 66 17.60 -3.82 5.13
CA ASP A 66 18.45 -4.55 6.06
C ASP A 66 17.61 -5.52 6.91
N ALA A 67 16.46 -5.04 7.41
CA ALA A 67 15.54 -5.89 8.17
C ALA A 67 14.99 -7.06 7.32
N TRP A 68 14.63 -6.83 6.04
CA TRP A 68 14.21 -7.90 5.15
C TRP A 68 15.34 -8.89 4.85
N ASP A 69 16.56 -8.42 4.62
CA ASP A 69 17.72 -9.28 4.34
C ASP A 69 18.06 -10.17 5.55
N ASP A 70 18.05 -9.61 6.76
CA ASP A 70 18.28 -10.36 8.00
C ASP A 70 17.21 -11.45 8.22
N VAL A 71 15.95 -11.08 8.08
CA VAL A 71 14.82 -12.00 8.25
C VAL A 71 14.79 -13.06 7.14
N ALA A 72 15.09 -12.68 5.90
CA ALA A 72 15.15 -13.62 4.78
C ALA A 72 16.30 -14.62 4.95
N ASN A 73 17.44 -14.18 5.43
CA ASN A 73 18.55 -15.07 5.74
C ASN A 73 18.19 -16.06 6.86
N LYS A 74 17.60 -15.55 7.94
CA LYS A 74 17.21 -16.36 9.10
C LYS A 74 16.18 -17.45 8.78
N TYR A 75 15.17 -17.13 7.99
CA TYR A 75 14.00 -18.01 7.79
C TYR A 75 13.96 -18.72 6.45
N PHE A 76 14.66 -18.24 5.43
CA PHE A 76 14.64 -18.80 4.08
C PHE A 76 16.04 -19.21 3.59
N GLY A 77 17.10 -18.80 4.27
CA GLY A 77 18.48 -19.00 3.79
C GLY A 77 18.82 -18.11 2.58
N ILE A 78 18.12 -17.01 2.40
CA ILE A 78 18.31 -16.04 1.31
C ILE A 78 19.21 -14.93 1.83
N SER A 79 20.40 -14.75 1.25
CA SER A 79 21.37 -13.75 1.68
C SER A 79 20.96 -12.33 1.35
N LYS A 80 20.13 -12.12 0.34
CA LYS A 80 19.70 -10.81 -0.11
C LYS A 80 18.33 -10.84 -0.78
N THR A 81 17.46 -9.92 -0.37
CA THR A 81 16.15 -9.74 -0.99
C THR A 81 16.22 -8.78 -2.19
N LYS A 82 15.20 -8.81 -3.03
CA LYS A 82 15.00 -7.80 -4.06
C LYS A 82 14.02 -6.75 -3.58
N ARG A 83 14.23 -5.52 -4.03
CA ARG A 83 13.31 -4.40 -3.75
C ARG A 83 12.86 -3.73 -5.03
N MET A 84 11.63 -3.24 -5.04
CA MET A 84 11.05 -2.55 -6.18
C MET A 84 10.09 -1.47 -5.69
N THR A 85 9.94 -0.40 -6.46
CA THR A 85 8.90 0.59 -6.14
C THR A 85 7.52 0.05 -6.44
N GLU A 86 6.55 0.38 -5.60
CA GLU A 86 5.14 -0.01 -5.77
C GLU A 86 4.62 0.38 -7.16
N SER A 87 4.98 1.57 -7.67
CA SER A 87 4.55 2.06 -8.98
C SER A 87 5.12 1.27 -10.17
N LEU A 88 6.27 0.61 -10.00
CA LEU A 88 6.92 -0.10 -11.11
C LEU A 88 6.35 -1.51 -11.31
N ALA A 89 5.86 -2.14 -10.27
CA ALA A 89 5.35 -3.50 -10.34
C ALA A 89 4.15 -3.65 -11.30
N PRO A 90 3.09 -2.82 -11.22
CA PRO A 90 1.97 -2.87 -12.15
C PRO A 90 2.40 -2.60 -13.60
N ILE A 91 3.34 -1.68 -13.80
CA ILE A 91 3.87 -1.34 -15.13
C ILE A 91 4.55 -2.56 -15.77
N ARG A 92 5.41 -3.25 -15.01
CA ARG A 92 6.07 -4.46 -15.51
C ARG A 92 5.08 -5.58 -15.80
N PHE A 93 4.13 -5.81 -14.91
CA PHE A 93 3.08 -6.80 -15.10
C PHE A 93 2.25 -6.51 -16.37
N PHE A 94 1.85 -5.25 -16.56
CA PHE A 94 1.05 -4.84 -17.72
C PHE A 94 1.81 -5.09 -19.03
N PHE A 95 3.03 -4.62 -19.17
CA PHE A 95 3.81 -4.80 -20.38
C PHE A 95 4.18 -6.25 -20.67
N THR A 96 4.34 -7.07 -19.64
CA THR A 96 4.56 -8.51 -19.82
C THR A 96 3.35 -9.18 -20.50
N ASN A 97 2.14 -8.71 -20.18
CA ASN A 97 0.89 -9.27 -20.70
C ASN A 97 0.36 -8.56 -21.96
N ASN A 98 0.89 -7.37 -22.28
CA ASN A 98 0.41 -6.51 -23.36
C ASN A 98 1.61 -5.95 -24.16
N ALA A 99 2.29 -6.81 -24.91
CA ALA A 99 3.52 -6.48 -25.63
C ALA A 99 3.35 -5.37 -26.68
N THR A 100 2.15 -5.12 -27.17
CA THR A 100 1.83 -4.09 -28.17
C THR A 100 1.54 -2.71 -27.58
N ALA A 101 1.36 -2.61 -26.27
CA ALA A 101 1.12 -1.32 -25.63
C ALA A 101 2.39 -0.45 -25.65
N THR A 102 2.26 0.79 -26.07
CA THR A 102 3.38 1.74 -26.15
C THR A 102 3.40 2.72 -24.97
N ASN A 103 2.25 3.09 -24.46
CA ASN A 103 2.12 4.06 -23.37
C ASN A 103 1.26 3.48 -22.25
N LEU A 104 1.68 3.72 -21.01
CA LEU A 104 0.96 3.30 -19.82
C LEU A 104 1.06 4.39 -18.76
N VAL A 105 -0.08 4.76 -18.19
CA VAL A 105 -0.16 5.51 -16.94
C VAL A 105 -0.68 4.57 -15.86
N ASN A 106 0.07 4.41 -14.78
CA ASN A 106 -0.36 3.73 -13.57
C ASN A 106 -0.68 4.78 -12.51
N ILE A 107 -1.86 4.68 -11.91
CA ILE A 107 -2.28 5.51 -10.78
C ILE A 107 -2.63 4.54 -9.65
N ASP A 108 -1.86 4.60 -8.58
CA ASP A 108 -2.06 3.79 -7.38
C ASP A 108 -2.52 4.70 -6.25
N ILE A 109 -3.78 4.53 -5.84
CA ILE A 109 -4.39 5.31 -4.76
C ILE A 109 -4.42 4.44 -3.51
N GLY A 110 -3.42 4.64 -2.64
CA GLY A 110 -3.33 3.96 -1.36
C GLY A 110 -4.16 4.63 -0.27
N GLY A 111 -3.89 4.28 0.99
CA GLY A 111 -4.51 4.93 2.15
C GLY A 111 -3.97 6.36 2.37
N GLY A 112 -2.66 6.52 2.40
CA GLY A 112 -2.00 7.79 2.73
C GLY A 112 -1.24 8.47 1.59
N THR A 113 -1.06 7.80 0.44
CA THR A 113 -0.35 8.34 -0.73
C THR A 113 -1.02 7.93 -2.02
N THR A 114 -0.93 8.80 -3.02
CA THR A 114 -1.24 8.48 -4.41
C THR A 114 0.04 8.52 -5.22
N ASP A 115 0.35 7.41 -5.87
CA ASP A 115 1.52 7.25 -6.72
C ASP A 115 1.10 7.25 -8.19
N ILE A 116 1.77 8.07 -9.01
CA ILE A 116 1.54 8.14 -10.45
C ILE A 116 2.83 7.80 -11.16
N ALA A 117 2.74 6.87 -12.10
CA ALA A 117 3.85 6.51 -12.95
C ALA A 117 3.45 6.48 -14.42
N PHE A 118 4.27 7.07 -15.28
CA PHE A 118 4.11 7.02 -16.72
C PHE A 118 5.27 6.26 -17.35
N ALA A 119 4.93 5.30 -18.18
CA ALA A 119 5.90 4.53 -18.95
C ALA A 119 5.59 4.59 -20.45
N GLN A 120 6.62 4.64 -21.24
CA GLN A 120 6.57 4.62 -22.70
C GLN A 120 7.57 3.58 -23.22
N GLU A 121 7.12 2.72 -24.13
CA GLU A 121 7.96 1.67 -24.74
C GLU A 121 8.69 0.83 -23.68
N GLN A 122 7.95 0.43 -22.63
CA GLN A 122 8.46 -0.33 -21.48
C GLN A 122 9.47 0.41 -20.59
N HIS A 123 9.74 1.69 -20.86
CA HIS A 123 10.64 2.50 -20.06
C HIS A 123 9.87 3.47 -19.17
N LEU A 124 10.18 3.47 -17.89
CA LEU A 124 9.65 4.44 -16.96
C LEU A 124 10.17 5.84 -17.33
N LYS A 125 9.25 6.76 -17.62
CA LYS A 125 9.57 8.14 -18.02
C LYS A 125 9.36 9.14 -16.90
N PHE A 126 8.35 8.90 -16.08
CA PHE A 126 7.97 9.81 -15.01
C PHE A 126 7.36 9.03 -13.86
N VAL A 127 7.65 9.48 -12.66
CA VAL A 127 7.06 8.95 -11.44
C VAL A 127 6.93 10.10 -10.44
N THR A 128 5.81 10.15 -9.74
CA THR A 128 5.58 11.08 -8.65
C THR A 128 4.72 10.44 -7.57
N SER A 129 4.81 10.96 -6.37
CA SER A 129 3.99 10.57 -5.24
C SER A 129 3.58 11.81 -4.46
N PHE A 130 2.35 11.83 -3.98
CA PHE A 130 1.84 12.91 -3.14
C PHE A 130 0.95 12.37 -2.03
N LYS A 131 0.91 13.10 -0.93
CA LYS A 131 0.12 12.77 0.26
C LYS A 131 -1.31 13.30 0.11
N PHE A 132 -2.07 12.67 -0.73
CA PHE A 132 -3.51 12.83 -0.86
C PHE A 132 -4.05 11.51 -1.40
N ALA A 133 -4.86 10.81 -0.63
CA ALA A 133 -5.26 9.46 -0.95
C ALA A 133 -6.59 9.07 -0.29
N ALA A 134 -6.89 7.79 -0.18
CA ALA A 134 -8.17 7.32 0.32
C ALA A 134 -8.49 7.83 1.74
N ASN A 135 -7.50 7.92 2.64
CA ASN A 135 -7.72 8.43 4.00
C ASN A 135 -8.13 9.91 4.04
N ASP A 136 -7.73 10.71 3.04
CA ASP A 136 -8.14 12.12 2.95
C ASP A 136 -9.57 12.25 2.42
N LEU A 137 -10.05 11.25 1.67
CA LEU A 137 -11.41 11.19 1.14
C LEU A 137 -12.38 10.54 2.14
N TYR A 138 -11.92 9.42 2.71
CA TYR A 138 -12.65 8.65 3.71
C TYR A 138 -11.98 8.95 5.03
N GLU A 139 -12.71 9.47 5.94
CA GLU A 139 -12.23 9.73 7.27
C GLU A 139 -11.35 8.61 7.82
N SER A 140 -10.22 8.99 8.42
CA SER A 140 -9.44 8.09 9.26
C SER A 140 -10.28 7.71 10.47
N SER A 141 -10.56 6.41 10.64
CA SER A 141 -11.27 5.87 11.82
C SER A 141 -10.56 6.15 13.15
N LEU A 142 -9.38 6.75 13.09
CA LEU A 142 -8.51 7.11 14.21
C LEU A 142 -8.67 8.58 14.64
N ASP A 143 -9.29 9.40 13.83
CA ASP A 143 -9.57 10.77 14.21
C ASP A 143 -10.77 10.78 15.17
N GLN A 144 -10.60 11.42 16.35
CA GLN A 144 -11.65 11.54 17.36
C GLN A 144 -12.86 12.38 16.90
N ASN A 145 -12.82 12.82 15.66
CA ASN A 145 -13.86 13.62 15.04
C ASN A 145 -14.38 12.93 13.77
N PRO A 146 -15.43 12.09 13.88
CA PRO A 146 -15.95 11.25 12.80
C PRO A 146 -16.56 12.00 11.61
N HIS A 147 -16.35 13.29 11.46
CA HIS A 147 -16.98 14.13 10.43
C HIS A 147 -16.00 15.01 9.64
N ASN A 148 -14.71 14.69 9.64
CA ASN A 148 -13.69 15.52 9.00
C ASN A 148 -13.30 15.08 7.58
N GLY A 149 -13.87 14.02 7.04
CA GLY A 149 -13.59 13.57 5.67
C GLY A 149 -14.14 14.55 4.63
N ILE A 150 -13.46 14.68 3.50
CA ILE A 150 -13.94 15.48 2.35
C ILE A 150 -15.35 15.03 1.96
N ILE A 151 -15.64 13.73 2.00
CA ILE A 151 -16.97 13.20 1.68
C ILE A 151 -18.04 13.75 2.61
N ASP A 152 -17.79 13.77 3.93
CA ASP A 152 -18.77 14.31 4.88
C ASP A 152 -18.94 15.84 4.76
N THR A 153 -17.86 16.55 4.46
CA THR A 153 -17.91 18.00 4.18
C THR A 153 -18.76 18.32 2.95
N PHE A 154 -18.70 17.47 1.92
CA PHE A 154 -19.45 17.68 0.68
C PHE A 154 -20.76 16.88 0.61
N LYS A 155 -21.09 16.08 1.63
CA LYS A 155 -22.33 15.28 1.69
C LYS A 155 -23.61 16.07 1.38
N PRO A 156 -23.80 17.30 1.87
CA PRO A 156 -24.97 18.10 1.49
C PRO A 156 -25.02 18.42 -0.01
N LEU A 157 -23.87 18.72 -0.64
CA LEU A 157 -23.76 18.99 -2.07
C LEU A 157 -23.98 17.72 -2.93
N TYR A 158 -23.54 16.56 -2.42
CA TYR A 158 -23.80 15.29 -3.07
C TYR A 158 -25.28 14.93 -3.07
N HIS A 159 -26.00 15.22 -2.02
CA HIS A 159 -27.42 14.88 -1.91
C HIS A 159 -28.24 15.54 -3.02
N ASP A 160 -27.91 16.77 -3.39
CA ASP A 160 -28.58 17.52 -4.44
C ASP A 160 -28.17 17.04 -5.83
N LEU A 161 -26.89 16.71 -6.04
CA LEU A 161 -26.39 16.13 -7.29
C LEU A 161 -26.91 14.70 -7.53
N LEU A 162 -27.07 13.92 -6.47
CA LEU A 162 -27.49 12.52 -6.54
C LEU A 162 -28.99 12.35 -6.70
N SER A 163 -29.76 13.30 -6.19
CA SER A 163 -31.20 13.35 -6.46
C SER A 163 -31.52 13.71 -7.92
N SER A 164 -30.54 14.28 -8.64
CA SER A 164 -30.68 14.69 -10.04
C SER A 164 -30.15 13.67 -11.07
N ASP A 165 -29.27 12.74 -10.68
CA ASP A 165 -28.73 11.69 -11.58
C ASP A 165 -28.77 10.30 -10.95
N GLY A 166 -29.75 9.49 -11.36
CA GLY A 166 -29.95 8.13 -10.84
C GLY A 166 -28.77 7.16 -11.05
N ARG A 167 -27.77 7.51 -11.87
CA ARG A 167 -26.55 6.71 -12.08
C ARG A 167 -25.56 6.89 -10.93
N LEU A 168 -25.56 8.05 -10.28
CA LEU A 168 -24.73 8.34 -9.12
C LEU A 168 -25.36 7.82 -7.81
N GLY A 169 -26.67 7.64 -7.76
CA GLY A 169 -27.36 7.08 -6.60
C GLY A 169 -26.86 5.70 -6.18
N ASN A 170 -26.54 4.84 -7.13
CA ASN A 170 -25.98 3.52 -6.87
C ASN A 170 -24.57 3.59 -6.25
N LEU A 171 -23.75 4.54 -6.64
CA LEU A 171 -22.41 4.73 -6.09
C LEU A 171 -22.46 5.16 -4.61
N VAL A 172 -23.38 6.07 -4.28
CA VAL A 172 -23.57 6.54 -2.90
C VAL A 172 -24.16 5.47 -2.02
N GLU A 173 -25.09 4.66 -2.51
CA GLU A 173 -25.62 3.53 -1.74
C GLU A 173 -24.51 2.50 -1.42
N VAL A 174 -23.59 2.27 -2.35
CA VAL A 174 -22.41 1.44 -2.13
C VAL A 174 -21.48 2.08 -1.08
N LEU A 175 -21.17 3.36 -1.21
CA LEU A 175 -20.32 4.09 -0.27
C LEU A 175 -20.92 4.15 1.13
N GLN A 176 -22.24 4.33 1.26
CA GLN A 176 -22.94 4.29 2.55
C GLN A 176 -22.95 2.90 3.20
N LYS A 177 -22.93 1.83 2.41
CA LYS A 177 -22.81 0.46 2.92
C LYS A 177 -21.39 0.10 3.37
N MET A 178 -20.39 0.74 2.81
CA MET A 178 -19.00 0.56 3.24
C MET A 178 -18.69 1.27 4.58
N HIS A 179 -19.54 2.20 5.00
CA HIS A 179 -19.42 2.96 6.26
C HIS A 179 -20.14 2.32 7.45
N ARG A 180 -20.66 1.11 7.33
CA ARG A 180 -21.27 0.32 8.40
C ARG A 180 -20.42 -0.92 8.69
#